data_d6d232a973572726ad883d89681b5e0f
#
_entry.id   d6d232a973572726ad883d89681b5e0f
#
_cell.length_a   1.000
_cell.length_b   1.000
_cell.length_c   1.000
_cell.angle_alpha   90.00
_cell.angle_beta   90.00
_cell.angle_gamma   90.00
#
_symmetry.space_group_name_H-M   'P 1'
#
loop_
_entity.id
_entity.type
_entity.pdbx_description
1 polymer ?
#
loop_
_entity_poly.entity_id
_entity_poly.type
_entity_poly.pdbx_seq_one_letter_code
_entity_poly.pdbx_strand_id
1 'polypeptide(L)'
;MAFFAFSGLTPLEFRRENSQPPDRKQRVDACHTVTCHQQMIVENIQFTAEQLAIINTTIPRVFVSACAGSGKTHTLNARARRLLDRGVPAKHVLVLCFSNTAVNELKKRLPDAITVRTFHAFSLDVVRRTVGSNATRPMLLSPQRSVALLEKTLLTCPKVCRAVRERTDIALRTDVEARRLAAFFKRCNGSDEVARRLVDDAESDFSDYADVLTELRLIRIAYEKRIERAGGIDYPAMLRRACSAIESASLSYTHVLVDEAQDMDAAQMQLLVALAKRVRNLMIFGDPNQAVYGFIGGKARDLREVIRDVVTLPLSHSFRLTHENAALANAILEHGKGCIVGDRHGVTPSLTQCDSVIEQEDEVVKLIGRLKEDGVPGNHIAILSRTKAPLRAVEQALLAADHETDSTYSPRLPEHVDRALNMLSLVQVCVVTAKAGRKPKRLWRTRRLREIIGKDVRSIVLDDCLRVLAKASRIPSFEGRYAMATRIYLRLARATGDMPKNLASELGRWQATSRKFRTVRAFREHIATLRMQTPIVTSSIHGAKGGEWKHVIVLGVTEGSIPFYREKNRNEIAEERRLFYVAITRARKQVHLLHAPFYHAPSRQKFAEPSRFLGRRVMATLSCNK
;
A
#
# COMPACT_ATOMS: atom_id res chain seq x y z
N MET A 1 21.89 -56.83 21.49
CA MET A 1 22.73 -57.43 20.44
C MET A 1 22.99 -56.35 19.45
N ALA A 2 24.07 -55.97 19.32
CA ALA A 2 25.46 -55.81 18.96
C ALA A 2 25.60 -54.34 18.49
N PHE A 3 26.29 -53.44 19.19
CA PHE A 3 27.74 -53.17 19.21
C PHE A 3 28.38 -53.11 17.80
N PHE A 4 28.78 -51.90 17.36
CA PHE A 4 30.13 -51.68 16.82
C PHE A 4 30.57 -50.22 17.11
N ALA A 5 31.63 -50.13 17.88
CA ALA A 5 32.46 -48.98 18.15
C ALA A 5 33.56 -48.87 17.07
N PHE A 6 33.96 -47.63 16.74
CA PHE A 6 35.35 -47.39 16.29
C PHE A 6 35.86 -46.06 16.86
N SER A 7 36.97 -46.22 17.52
CA SER A 7 37.77 -45.25 18.25
C SER A 7 38.74 -44.48 17.36
N GLY A 8 39.11 -43.29 17.78
CA GLY A 8 40.49 -42.83 17.78
C GLY A 8 40.87 -41.84 16.69
N LEU A 9 41.13 -40.59 17.11
CA LEU A 9 42.30 -39.84 16.70
C LEU A 9 42.49 -38.62 17.64
N THR A 10 43.73 -38.52 18.13
CA THR A 10 44.28 -37.64 19.16
C THR A 10 44.51 -36.20 18.68
N PRO A 11 44.69 -35.22 19.59
CA PRO A 11 44.85 -33.81 19.28
C PRO A 11 46.32 -33.46 18.90
N LEU A 12 46.47 -32.60 17.89
CA LEU A 12 47.74 -31.99 17.54
C LEU A 12 47.87 -30.59 18.18
N GLU A 13 49.02 -30.42 18.80
CA GLU A 13 49.50 -29.27 19.55
C GLU A 13 49.56 -27.98 18.73
N PHE A 14 49.10 -26.88 19.35
CA PHE A 14 49.33 -25.50 18.86
C PHE A 14 50.65 -24.95 19.38
N ARG A 15 51.61 -24.75 18.47
CA ARG A 15 52.79 -23.90 18.72
C ARG A 15 52.37 -22.43 18.60
N ARG A 16 52.70 -21.65 19.63
CA ARG A 16 52.67 -20.17 19.62
C ARG A 16 53.87 -19.65 18.85
N GLU A 17 53.66 -18.88 17.81
CA GLU A 17 54.64 -17.92 17.30
C GLU A 17 54.13 -16.48 17.41
N ASN A 18 54.97 -15.64 18.06
CA ASN A 18 54.83 -14.21 18.21
C ASN A 18 55.02 -13.53 16.86
N SER A 19 54.13 -12.61 16.50
CA SER A 19 54.45 -11.53 15.55
C SER A 19 53.60 -10.28 15.85
N GLN A 20 54.29 -9.15 15.80
CA GLN A 20 53.90 -7.79 16.09
C GLN A 20 52.74 -7.28 15.21
N PRO A 21 51.97 -6.22 15.60
CA PRO A 21 50.85 -5.70 14.82
C PRO A 21 51.33 -4.88 13.60
N PRO A 22 50.68 -5.00 12.45
CA PRO A 22 51.02 -4.25 11.24
C PRO A 22 50.43 -2.86 11.23
N ASP A 23 51.18 -1.97 10.57
CA ASP A 23 51.09 -0.54 10.41
C ASP A 23 49.72 -0.04 9.86
N ARG A 24 49.32 1.15 10.25
CA ARG A 24 48.04 1.84 10.02
C ARG A 24 47.71 2.21 8.54
N LYS A 25 48.56 1.91 7.58
CA LYS A 25 48.41 2.31 6.16
C LYS A 25 47.83 1.26 5.21
N GLN A 26 47.52 0.04 5.65
CA GLN A 26 47.00 -1.02 4.80
C GLN A 26 45.49 -1.35 5.05
N ARG A 27 44.67 -0.42 5.45
CA ARG A 27 43.24 -0.63 5.72
C ARG A 27 42.29 -0.29 4.58
N VAL A 28 42.74 -0.05 3.38
CA VAL A 28 41.86 0.36 2.25
C VAL A 28 41.64 -0.74 1.21
N ASP A 29 42.49 -1.77 1.16
CA ASP A 29 42.42 -2.78 0.07
C ASP A 29 41.99 -4.20 0.49
N ALA A 30 41.45 -4.39 1.66
CA ALA A 30 41.01 -5.70 2.18
C ALA A 30 39.52 -5.98 2.02
N CYS A 31 38.88 -5.48 0.95
CA CYS A 31 37.47 -5.76 0.66
C CYS A 31 37.24 -6.69 -0.54
N HIS A 32 38.30 -7.30 -1.07
CA HIS A 32 38.19 -8.34 -2.07
C HIS A 32 38.88 -9.61 -1.56
N THR A 33 38.12 -10.68 -1.53
CA THR A 33 38.40 -12.09 -1.19
C THR A 33 38.00 -12.53 0.24
N VAL A 34 36.71 -12.71 0.44
CA VAL A 34 36.23 -13.74 1.35
C VAL A 34 35.31 -14.67 0.56
N THR A 35 35.94 -15.63 -0.10
CA THR A 35 35.27 -16.85 -0.55
C THR A 35 34.96 -17.69 0.69
N CYS A 36 33.78 -17.58 1.23
CA CYS A 36 33.26 -18.55 2.19
C CYS A 36 31.87 -18.98 1.74
N HIS A 37 31.86 -20.03 0.91
CA HIS A 37 30.66 -20.76 0.51
C HIS A 37 30.15 -21.56 1.73
N GLN A 38 29.36 -20.92 2.60
CA GLN A 38 28.37 -21.64 3.41
C GLN A 38 26.98 -21.22 2.94
N GLN A 39 26.46 -21.98 1.99
CA GLN A 39 25.08 -21.88 1.56
C GLN A 39 24.17 -22.37 2.69
N MET A 40 23.48 -21.45 3.36
CA MET A 40 22.33 -21.81 4.19
C MET A 40 21.13 -22.05 3.28
N ILE A 41 20.73 -23.29 3.14
CA ILE A 41 19.48 -23.68 2.48
C ILE A 41 18.39 -23.64 3.53
N VAL A 42 17.51 -22.65 3.46
CA VAL A 42 16.23 -22.64 4.17
C VAL A 42 15.17 -22.84 3.09
N GLU A 43 14.56 -24.02 3.07
CA GLU A 43 13.47 -24.38 2.13
C GLU A 43 13.82 -24.20 0.63
N ASN A 44 14.85 -24.84 0.11
CA ASN A 44 15.25 -24.79 -1.35
C ASN A 44 15.43 -23.40 -1.97
N ILE A 45 15.58 -22.34 -1.19
CA ILE A 45 15.75 -20.97 -1.67
C ILE A 45 17.21 -20.55 -1.48
N GLN A 46 17.91 -20.25 -2.57
CA GLN A 46 19.26 -19.68 -2.55
C GLN A 46 19.17 -18.17 -2.32
N PHE A 47 19.80 -17.67 -1.24
CA PHE A 47 19.97 -16.24 -1.00
C PHE A 47 21.18 -15.70 -1.76
N THR A 48 21.07 -14.47 -2.26
CA THR A 48 22.22 -13.75 -2.82
C THR A 48 23.22 -13.36 -1.73
N ALA A 49 24.45 -13.03 -2.12
CA ALA A 49 25.48 -12.56 -1.18
C ALA A 49 25.02 -11.30 -0.40
N GLU A 50 24.34 -10.36 -1.08
CA GLU A 50 23.77 -9.17 -0.45
C GLU A 50 22.69 -9.54 0.60
N GLN A 51 21.79 -10.46 0.25
CA GLN A 51 20.76 -10.95 1.19
C GLN A 51 21.40 -11.64 2.41
N LEU A 52 22.41 -12.49 2.20
CA LEU A 52 23.13 -13.16 3.28
C LEU A 52 23.86 -12.16 4.19
N ALA A 53 24.48 -11.13 3.62
CA ALA A 53 25.11 -10.06 4.38
C ALA A 53 24.10 -9.35 5.31
N ILE A 54 22.89 -9.05 4.81
CA ILE A 54 21.82 -8.42 5.58
C ILE A 54 21.27 -9.37 6.64
N ILE A 55 21.02 -10.64 6.30
CA ILE A 55 20.49 -11.65 7.21
C ILE A 55 21.44 -11.89 8.39
N ASN A 56 22.75 -11.88 8.14
CA ASN A 56 23.77 -12.21 9.12
C ASN A 56 24.42 -11.01 9.82
N THR A 57 24.14 -9.79 9.39
CA THR A 57 24.79 -8.59 9.96
C THR A 57 24.63 -8.49 11.48
N THR A 58 25.65 -7.94 12.12
CA THR A 58 25.64 -7.56 13.55
C THR A 58 25.56 -6.05 13.73
N ILE A 59 25.50 -5.28 12.64
CA ILE A 59 25.43 -3.82 12.65
C ILE A 59 24.09 -3.42 13.32
N PRO A 60 24.13 -2.56 14.36
CA PRO A 60 22.94 -2.22 15.13
C PRO A 60 21.89 -1.44 14.35
N ARG A 61 22.30 -0.53 13.46
CA ARG A 61 21.40 0.33 12.69
C ARG A 61 21.70 0.22 11.22
N VAL A 62 20.77 -0.35 10.49
CA VAL A 62 20.92 -0.66 9.06
C VAL A 62 19.74 -0.09 8.28
N PHE A 63 20.04 0.62 7.21
CA PHE A 63 19.10 0.91 6.13
C PHE A 63 19.40 -0.01 4.95
N VAL A 64 18.44 -0.85 4.61
CA VAL A 64 18.52 -1.73 3.44
C VAL A 64 17.96 -0.98 2.24
N SER A 65 18.86 -0.47 1.39
CA SER A 65 18.52 0.20 0.14
C SER A 65 18.21 -0.85 -0.92
N ALA A 66 16.95 -1.13 -1.10
CA ALA A 66 16.50 -2.23 -1.93
C ALA A 66 15.89 -1.73 -3.24
N CYS A 67 16.19 -2.39 -4.35
CA CYS A 67 15.52 -2.11 -5.61
C CYS A 67 14.16 -2.82 -5.74
N ALA A 68 13.40 -2.46 -6.78
CA ALA A 68 12.14 -3.12 -7.11
C ALA A 68 12.36 -4.62 -7.38
N GLY A 69 11.61 -5.48 -6.67
CA GLY A 69 11.69 -6.94 -6.87
C GLY A 69 12.91 -7.63 -6.25
N SER A 70 13.67 -6.96 -5.36
CA SER A 70 14.87 -7.53 -4.73
C SER A 70 14.61 -8.53 -3.59
N GLY A 71 13.35 -8.86 -3.32
CA GLY A 71 13.02 -9.80 -2.25
C GLY A 71 13.12 -9.19 -0.83
N LYS A 72 12.88 -7.86 -0.66
CA LYS A 72 12.88 -7.16 0.63
C LYS A 72 12.19 -7.94 1.74
N THR A 73 10.91 -8.24 1.55
CA THR A 73 10.08 -8.94 2.54
C THR A 73 10.60 -10.35 2.82
N HIS A 74 11.17 -11.02 1.82
CA HIS A 74 11.78 -12.33 1.98
C HIS A 74 13.05 -12.26 2.85
N THR A 75 13.92 -11.29 2.57
CA THR A 75 15.14 -11.03 3.34
C THR A 75 14.80 -10.62 4.79
N LEU A 76 13.75 -9.78 4.99
CA LEU A 76 13.25 -9.41 6.30
C LEU A 76 12.79 -10.63 7.10
N ASN A 77 12.02 -11.53 6.48
CA ASN A 77 11.59 -12.77 7.11
C ASN A 77 12.77 -13.65 7.55
N ALA A 78 13.74 -13.85 6.65
CA ALA A 78 14.94 -14.62 6.96
C ALA A 78 15.76 -13.97 8.09
N ARG A 79 15.86 -12.65 8.09
CA ARG A 79 16.50 -11.89 9.17
C ARG A 79 15.78 -12.09 10.51
N ALA A 80 14.46 -12.00 10.53
CA ALA A 80 13.67 -12.21 11.74
C ALA A 80 13.88 -13.63 12.31
N ARG A 81 13.84 -14.66 11.47
CA ARG A 81 14.14 -16.05 11.86
C ARG A 81 15.57 -16.18 12.38
N ARG A 82 16.55 -15.59 11.68
CA ARG A 82 17.97 -15.61 12.11
C ARG A 82 18.20 -14.99 13.49
N LEU A 83 17.42 -13.96 13.86
CA LEU A 83 17.47 -13.39 15.21
C LEU A 83 17.03 -14.40 16.26
N LEU A 84 15.97 -15.16 16.00
CA LEU A 84 15.50 -16.23 16.91
C LEU A 84 16.55 -17.35 17.04
N ASP A 85 17.17 -17.78 15.91
CA ASP A 85 18.22 -18.80 15.90
C ASP A 85 19.45 -18.36 16.72
N ARG A 86 19.68 -17.05 16.81
CA ARG A 86 20.74 -16.45 17.65
C ARG A 86 20.31 -16.27 19.13
N GLY A 87 19.17 -16.80 19.52
CA GLY A 87 18.68 -16.77 20.90
C GLY A 87 17.96 -15.47 21.29
N VAL A 88 17.61 -14.58 20.34
CA VAL A 88 16.79 -13.40 20.66
C VAL A 88 15.36 -13.86 20.94
N PRO A 89 14.80 -13.59 22.13
CA PRO A 89 13.42 -13.98 22.43
C PRO A 89 12.43 -13.30 21.47
N ALA A 90 11.49 -14.05 20.91
CA ALA A 90 10.54 -13.57 19.92
C ALA A 90 9.75 -12.32 20.38
N LYS A 91 9.39 -12.24 21.67
CA LYS A 91 8.72 -11.08 22.29
C LYS A 91 9.56 -9.78 22.24
N HIS A 92 10.86 -9.88 21.99
CA HIS A 92 11.77 -8.74 21.86
C HIS A 92 11.95 -8.29 20.40
N VAL A 93 11.33 -8.97 19.43
CA VAL A 93 11.35 -8.62 18.01
C VAL A 93 10.03 -7.99 17.62
N LEU A 94 10.11 -6.77 17.08
CA LEU A 94 8.97 -6.03 16.51
C LEU A 94 9.18 -5.87 15.01
N VAL A 95 8.15 -6.20 14.22
CA VAL A 95 8.10 -5.92 12.79
C VAL A 95 7.02 -4.87 12.52
N LEU A 96 7.40 -3.75 11.92
CA LEU A 96 6.50 -2.68 11.54
C LEU A 96 6.29 -2.65 10.03
N CYS A 97 5.03 -2.58 9.60
CA CYS A 97 4.62 -2.56 8.22
C CYS A 97 3.73 -1.35 7.93
N PHE A 98 3.66 -0.96 6.66
CA PHE A 98 2.80 0.12 6.23
C PHE A 98 1.31 -0.29 6.17
N SER A 99 0.99 -1.50 5.72
CA SER A 99 -0.38 -1.94 5.47
C SER A 99 -0.79 -3.19 6.25
N ASN A 100 -2.11 -3.34 6.50
CA ASN A 100 -2.65 -4.56 7.09
C ASN A 100 -2.43 -5.79 6.20
N THR A 101 -2.37 -5.61 4.88
CA THR A 101 -2.09 -6.69 3.94
C THR A 101 -0.68 -7.23 4.16
N ALA A 102 0.33 -6.34 4.27
CA ALA A 102 1.70 -6.72 4.57
C ALA A 102 1.82 -7.41 5.94
N VAL A 103 1.12 -6.89 6.97
CA VAL A 103 1.05 -7.55 8.29
C VAL A 103 0.50 -8.97 8.19
N ASN A 104 -0.61 -9.17 7.46
CA ASN A 104 -1.24 -10.48 7.32
C ASN A 104 -0.35 -11.46 6.53
N GLU A 105 0.37 -10.98 5.54
CA GLU A 105 1.31 -11.80 4.77
C GLU A 105 2.52 -12.21 5.61
N LEU A 106 3.11 -11.27 6.34
CA LEU A 106 4.24 -11.55 7.23
C LEU A 106 3.87 -12.49 8.38
N LYS A 107 2.68 -12.35 8.96
CA LYS A 107 2.18 -13.27 10.00
C LYS A 107 2.01 -14.71 9.52
N LYS A 108 1.76 -14.94 8.23
CA LYS A 108 1.69 -16.30 7.67
C LYS A 108 3.07 -16.94 7.56
N ARG A 109 4.13 -16.14 7.54
CA ARG A 109 5.51 -16.58 7.27
C ARG A 109 6.41 -16.54 8.50
N LEU A 110 6.07 -15.73 9.49
CA LEU A 110 6.81 -15.57 10.73
C LEU A 110 6.16 -16.38 11.87
N PRO A 111 6.94 -16.84 12.86
CA PRO A 111 6.40 -17.43 14.07
C PRO A 111 5.42 -16.49 14.78
N ASP A 112 4.32 -17.03 15.31
CA ASP A 112 3.25 -16.27 15.98
C ASP A 112 3.72 -15.44 17.18
N ALA A 113 4.82 -15.86 17.81
CA ALA A 113 5.41 -15.16 18.94
C ALA A 113 6.09 -13.84 18.58
N ILE A 114 6.41 -13.58 17.28
CA ILE A 114 6.94 -12.30 16.83
C ILE A 114 5.80 -11.28 16.71
N THR A 115 6.03 -10.08 17.25
CA THR A 115 5.04 -9.00 17.14
C THR A 115 5.12 -8.34 15.76
N VAL A 116 4.10 -8.54 14.92
CA VAL A 116 3.95 -7.88 13.62
C VAL A 116 2.78 -6.90 13.69
N ARG A 117 3.01 -5.60 13.43
CA ARG A 117 2.03 -4.52 13.53
C ARG A 117 2.16 -3.52 12.38
N THR A 118 1.06 -2.81 12.08
CA THR A 118 1.17 -1.54 11.36
C THR A 118 1.63 -0.43 12.30
N PHE A 119 2.20 0.66 11.77
CA PHE A 119 2.54 1.85 12.57
C PHE A 119 1.36 2.34 13.41
N HIS A 120 0.17 2.37 12.84
CA HIS A 120 -1.05 2.78 13.55
C HIS A 120 -1.43 1.81 14.68
N ALA A 121 -1.37 0.50 14.45
CA ALA A 121 -1.66 -0.49 15.48
C ALA A 121 -0.64 -0.44 16.63
N PHE A 122 0.65 -0.28 16.29
CA PHE A 122 1.70 -0.10 17.27
C PHE A 122 1.51 1.19 18.09
N SER A 123 1.18 2.31 17.43
CA SER A 123 0.89 3.58 18.11
C SER A 123 -0.24 3.44 19.13
N LEU A 124 -1.32 2.74 18.75
CA LEU A 124 -2.45 2.49 19.66
C LEU A 124 -2.03 1.62 20.86
N ASP A 125 -1.19 0.61 20.62
CA ASP A 125 -0.65 -0.24 21.69
C ASP A 125 0.24 0.58 22.66
N VAL A 126 1.09 1.48 22.15
CA VAL A 126 1.91 2.41 22.96
C VAL A 126 1.02 3.30 23.82
N VAL A 127 0.05 4.01 23.20
CA VAL A 127 -0.87 4.90 23.93
C VAL A 127 -1.63 4.15 25.01
N ARG A 128 -2.11 2.94 24.74
CA ARG A 128 -2.85 2.13 25.74
C ARG A 128 -1.99 1.66 26.91
N ARG A 129 -0.70 1.47 26.71
CA ARG A 129 0.25 1.07 27.79
C ARG A 129 0.62 2.21 28.72
N THR A 130 0.49 3.46 28.26
CA THR A 130 0.81 4.67 29.05
C THR A 130 -0.41 5.23 29.80
N VAL A 131 -1.61 4.74 29.48
CA VAL A 131 -2.81 5.05 30.24
C VAL A 131 -2.79 4.27 31.55
N GLY A 132 -2.85 4.96 32.69
CA GLY A 132 -2.87 4.34 34.02
C GLY A 132 -4.00 3.29 34.18
N SER A 133 -3.81 2.35 35.09
CA SER A 133 -4.75 1.24 35.32
C SER A 133 -6.20 1.68 35.59
N ASN A 134 -6.38 2.86 36.15
CA ASN A 134 -7.68 3.43 36.52
C ASN A 134 -8.30 4.33 35.44
N ALA A 135 -7.61 4.59 34.32
CA ALA A 135 -8.13 5.45 33.25
C ALA A 135 -8.70 4.62 32.09
N THR A 136 -9.80 5.11 31.52
CA THR A 136 -10.44 4.47 30.37
C THR A 136 -9.49 4.46 29.16
N ARG A 137 -9.17 3.28 28.62
CA ARG A 137 -8.34 3.15 27.42
C ARG A 137 -9.02 3.81 26.23
N PRO A 138 -8.34 4.71 25.50
CA PRO A 138 -8.95 5.41 24.40
C PRO A 138 -9.38 4.45 23.27
N MET A 139 -10.59 4.69 22.75
CA MET A 139 -11.15 3.94 21.64
C MET A 139 -10.79 4.63 20.33
N LEU A 140 -10.19 3.90 19.40
CA LEU A 140 -9.91 4.43 18.06
C LEU A 140 -11.23 4.73 17.34
N LEU A 141 -11.40 5.97 16.90
CA LEU A 141 -12.59 6.41 16.18
C LEU A 141 -12.52 6.00 14.71
N SER A 142 -13.65 5.55 14.16
CA SER A 142 -13.77 5.38 12.71
C SER A 142 -13.76 6.76 12.02
N PRO A 143 -13.35 6.83 10.74
CA PRO A 143 -13.39 8.09 9.99
C PRO A 143 -14.77 8.76 10.00
N GLN A 144 -15.84 7.99 9.89
CA GLN A 144 -17.22 8.49 9.93
C GLN A 144 -17.55 9.10 11.29
N ARG A 145 -17.13 8.45 12.39
CA ARG A 145 -17.37 8.97 13.75
C ARG A 145 -16.53 10.22 14.02
N SER A 146 -15.33 10.29 13.47
CA SER A 146 -14.48 11.48 13.53
C SER A 146 -15.14 12.68 12.84
N VAL A 147 -15.66 12.49 11.62
CA VAL A 147 -16.41 13.54 10.89
C VAL A 147 -17.64 13.96 11.67
N ALA A 148 -18.46 13.04 12.18
CA ALA A 148 -19.65 13.37 12.96
C ALA A 148 -19.34 14.14 14.25
N LEU A 149 -18.20 13.88 14.91
CA LEU A 149 -17.75 14.67 16.06
C LEU A 149 -17.25 16.06 15.64
N LEU A 150 -16.63 16.18 14.46
CA LEU A 150 -16.21 17.45 13.90
C LEU A 150 -17.45 18.31 13.56
N GLU A 151 -18.46 17.75 12.90
CA GLU A 151 -19.73 18.44 12.62
C GLU A 151 -20.38 18.99 13.91
N LYS A 152 -20.46 18.16 14.96
CA LYS A 152 -20.92 18.60 16.28
C LYS A 152 -20.06 19.70 16.88
N THR A 153 -18.76 19.70 16.60
CA THR A 153 -17.85 20.76 17.06
C THR A 153 -18.10 22.07 16.32
N LEU A 154 -18.29 22.03 15.02
CA LEU A 154 -18.61 23.19 14.20
C LEU A 154 -19.91 23.88 14.66
N LEU A 155 -20.91 23.11 15.10
CA LEU A 155 -22.13 23.64 15.68
C LEU A 155 -21.90 24.43 17.00
N THR A 156 -20.86 24.07 17.76
CA THR A 156 -20.52 24.73 19.03
C THR A 156 -19.51 25.88 18.87
N CYS A 157 -19.04 26.15 17.66
CA CYS A 157 -18.12 27.22 17.34
C CYS A 157 -18.70 28.27 16.35
N PRO A 158 -19.90 28.84 16.63
CA PRO A 158 -20.63 29.67 15.65
C PRO A 158 -19.85 30.94 15.26
N LYS A 159 -19.18 31.59 16.22
CA LYS A 159 -18.37 32.80 15.97
C LYS A 159 -17.19 32.52 15.04
N VAL A 160 -16.49 31.42 15.27
CA VAL A 160 -15.33 31.01 14.45
C VAL A 160 -15.78 30.63 13.04
N CYS A 161 -16.86 29.87 12.91
CA CYS A 161 -17.43 29.50 11.60
C CYS A 161 -17.91 30.73 10.80
N ARG A 162 -18.45 31.75 11.50
CA ARG A 162 -18.84 33.02 10.87
C ARG A 162 -17.61 33.79 10.36
N ALA A 163 -16.55 33.91 11.19
CA ALA A 163 -15.30 34.57 10.78
C ALA A 163 -14.65 33.91 9.56
N VAL A 164 -14.69 32.57 9.46
CA VAL A 164 -14.22 31.84 8.27
C VAL A 164 -15.06 32.22 7.05
N ARG A 165 -16.39 32.20 7.18
CA ARG A 165 -17.29 32.53 6.06
C ARG A 165 -17.12 33.97 5.56
N GLU A 166 -16.93 34.93 6.48
CA GLU A 166 -16.73 36.34 6.14
C GLU A 166 -15.42 36.60 5.39
N ARG A 167 -14.40 35.78 5.63
CA ARG A 167 -13.08 35.92 4.98
C ARG A 167 -12.91 35.13 3.68
N THR A 168 -13.60 33.99 3.55
CA THR A 168 -13.33 33.02 2.47
C THR A 168 -14.59 32.56 1.73
N ASP A 169 -15.78 33.00 2.09
CA ASP A 169 -17.08 32.47 1.63
C ASP A 169 -17.31 30.96 1.93
N ILE A 170 -16.41 30.32 2.67
CA ILE A 170 -16.50 28.89 2.98
C ILE A 170 -17.53 28.65 4.07
N ALA A 171 -18.54 27.83 3.78
CA ALA A 171 -19.57 27.42 4.73
C ALA A 171 -19.18 26.12 5.47
N LEU A 172 -18.32 26.19 6.50
CA LEU A 172 -17.79 25.04 7.24
C LEU A 172 -18.86 24.08 7.81
N ARG A 173 -20.11 24.53 7.97
CA ARG A 173 -21.19 23.72 8.54
C ARG A 173 -21.87 22.77 7.55
N THR A 174 -21.46 22.74 6.32
CA THR A 174 -21.94 21.76 5.34
C THR A 174 -21.22 20.41 5.55
N ASP A 175 -21.92 19.32 5.27
CA ASP A 175 -21.38 17.95 5.34
C ASP A 175 -20.12 17.78 4.45
N VAL A 176 -20.12 18.44 3.28
CA VAL A 176 -18.99 18.44 2.35
C VAL A 176 -17.77 19.11 2.95
N GLU A 177 -17.94 20.32 3.51
CA GLU A 177 -16.83 21.06 4.11
C GLU A 177 -16.34 20.42 5.42
N ALA A 178 -17.20 19.81 6.21
CA ALA A 178 -16.79 19.07 7.40
C ALA A 178 -15.88 17.88 7.03
N ARG A 179 -16.19 17.17 5.95
CA ARG A 179 -15.32 16.08 5.43
C ARG A 179 -14.00 16.62 4.89
N ARG A 180 -14.04 17.73 4.17
CA ARG A 180 -12.86 18.41 3.64
C ARG A 180 -11.94 18.88 4.77
N LEU A 181 -12.51 19.50 5.80
CA LEU A 181 -11.80 19.93 6.99
C LEU A 181 -11.21 18.76 7.80
N ALA A 182 -11.94 17.65 7.90
CA ALA A 182 -11.41 16.42 8.51
C ALA A 182 -10.22 15.87 7.72
N ALA A 183 -10.26 15.92 6.38
CA ALA A 183 -9.14 15.53 5.53
C ALA A 183 -7.94 16.48 5.69
N PHE A 184 -8.17 17.78 5.80
CA PHE A 184 -7.15 18.77 6.11
C PHE A 184 -6.47 18.49 7.45
N PHE A 185 -7.23 18.30 8.53
CA PHE A 185 -6.67 18.00 9.85
C PHE A 185 -5.89 16.68 9.86
N LYS A 186 -6.34 15.69 9.11
CA LYS A 186 -5.62 14.43 8.94
C LYS A 186 -4.27 14.65 8.25
N ARG A 187 -4.23 15.44 7.17
CA ARG A 187 -2.98 15.75 6.44
C ARG A 187 -2.01 16.58 7.28
N CYS A 188 -2.51 17.59 7.98
CA CYS A 188 -1.69 18.41 8.87
C CYS A 188 -1.07 17.63 10.02
N ASN A 189 -1.71 16.56 10.45
CA ASN A 189 -1.31 15.74 11.60
C ASN A 189 -0.89 16.56 12.84
N GLY A 190 -1.55 17.71 13.05
CA GLY A 190 -1.26 18.62 14.15
C GLY A 190 -0.05 19.54 13.95
N SER A 191 0.62 19.50 12.81
CA SER A 191 1.73 20.38 12.48
C SER A 191 1.25 21.66 11.80
N ASP A 192 1.52 22.81 12.41
CA ASP A 192 1.21 24.11 11.81
C ASP A 192 2.09 24.40 10.58
N GLU A 193 3.31 23.86 10.52
CA GLU A 193 4.20 23.97 9.37
C GLU A 193 3.63 23.21 8.16
N VAL A 194 3.12 22.00 8.38
CA VAL A 194 2.47 21.22 7.32
C VAL A 194 1.18 21.89 6.88
N ALA A 195 0.40 22.46 7.81
CA ALA A 195 -0.81 23.21 7.49
C ALA A 195 -0.51 24.40 6.57
N ARG A 196 0.49 25.22 6.90
CA ARG A 196 0.92 26.34 6.04
C ARG A 196 1.31 25.86 4.65
N ARG A 197 2.16 24.84 4.54
CA ARG A 197 2.55 24.30 3.22
C ARG A 197 1.38 23.82 2.38
N LEU A 198 0.37 23.19 3.01
CA LEU A 198 -0.83 22.70 2.31
C LEU A 198 -1.70 23.82 1.78
N VAL A 199 -1.74 24.98 2.42
CA VAL A 199 -2.52 26.13 1.98
C VAL A 199 -1.74 27.08 1.07
N ASP A 200 -0.41 27.16 1.22
CA ASP A 200 0.48 27.93 0.35
C ASP A 200 0.63 27.30 -1.04
N ASP A 201 0.32 26.03 -1.19
CA ASP A 201 0.23 25.36 -2.47
C ASP A 201 -1.09 25.75 -3.16
N ALA A 202 -0.99 26.63 -4.13
CA ALA A 202 -2.15 27.17 -4.89
C ALA A 202 -2.97 26.10 -5.62
N GLU A 203 -2.41 24.90 -5.81
CA GLU A 203 -3.07 23.75 -6.44
C GLU A 203 -3.61 22.73 -5.42
N SER A 204 -3.37 22.97 -4.15
CA SER A 204 -3.92 22.14 -3.08
C SER A 204 -5.43 22.30 -2.99
N ASP A 205 -6.14 21.20 -2.70
CA ASP A 205 -7.56 21.21 -2.34
C ASP A 205 -7.87 22.11 -1.13
N PHE A 206 -6.86 22.71 -0.50
CA PHE A 206 -6.95 23.48 0.75
C PHE A 206 -6.35 24.88 0.64
N SER A 207 -5.98 25.35 -0.56
CA SER A 207 -5.39 26.68 -0.76
C SER A 207 -6.30 27.82 -0.29
N ASP A 208 -7.62 27.66 -0.40
CA ASP A 208 -8.64 28.59 0.10
C ASP A 208 -8.73 28.69 1.64
N TYR A 209 -8.02 27.81 2.38
CA TYR A 209 -7.88 27.90 3.83
C TYR A 209 -6.72 28.83 4.28
N ALA A 210 -5.94 29.41 3.36
CA ALA A 210 -4.76 30.21 3.68
C ALA A 210 -5.06 31.33 4.70
N ASP A 211 -6.14 32.10 4.43
CA ASP A 211 -6.47 33.26 5.25
C ASP A 211 -7.15 32.96 6.59
N VAL A 212 -7.45 31.69 6.86
CA VAL A 212 -8.25 31.27 8.02
C VAL A 212 -7.60 30.18 8.87
N LEU A 213 -6.28 30.00 8.73
CA LEU A 213 -5.53 28.97 9.49
C LEU A 213 -5.66 29.10 11.01
N THR A 214 -5.74 30.34 11.50
CA THR A 214 -5.90 30.60 12.94
C THR A 214 -7.27 30.09 13.44
N GLU A 215 -8.31 30.37 12.70
CA GLU A 215 -9.68 29.91 12.96
C GLU A 215 -9.79 28.39 12.91
N LEU A 216 -9.18 27.78 11.89
CA LEU A 216 -9.14 26.32 11.76
C LEU A 216 -8.37 25.66 12.90
N ARG A 217 -7.32 26.30 13.41
CA ARG A 217 -6.59 25.83 14.61
C ARG A 217 -7.48 25.84 15.85
N LEU A 218 -8.31 26.88 16.05
CA LEU A 218 -9.26 26.93 17.17
C LEU A 218 -10.30 25.81 17.05
N ILE A 219 -10.83 25.56 15.85
CA ILE A 219 -11.76 24.45 15.60
C ILE A 219 -11.07 23.11 15.90
N ARG A 220 -9.81 22.92 15.48
CA ARG A 220 -9.05 21.69 15.77
C ARG A 220 -8.93 21.45 17.26
N ILE A 221 -8.56 22.45 18.03
CA ILE A 221 -8.43 22.35 19.49
C ILE A 221 -9.77 21.95 20.13
N ALA A 222 -10.87 22.58 19.71
CA ALA A 222 -12.20 22.25 20.20
C ALA A 222 -12.63 20.81 19.82
N TYR A 223 -12.29 20.38 18.61
CA TYR A 223 -12.53 19.03 18.10
C TYR A 223 -11.74 17.97 18.90
N GLU A 224 -10.44 18.20 19.14
CA GLU A 224 -9.59 17.29 19.92
C GLU A 224 -10.11 17.12 21.35
N LYS A 225 -10.51 18.22 22.02
CA LYS A 225 -11.15 18.18 23.34
C LYS A 225 -12.48 17.39 23.33
N ARG A 226 -13.27 17.49 22.25
CA ARG A 226 -14.53 16.74 22.12
C ARG A 226 -14.27 15.25 21.93
N ILE A 227 -13.27 14.87 21.15
CA ILE A 227 -12.83 13.47 20.99
C ILE A 227 -12.41 12.88 22.34
N GLU A 228 -11.63 13.62 23.12
CA GLU A 228 -11.18 13.19 24.45
C GLU A 228 -12.34 12.95 25.41
N ARG A 229 -13.29 13.89 25.48
CA ARG A 229 -14.51 13.75 26.29
C ARG A 229 -15.37 12.55 25.87
N ALA A 230 -15.31 12.19 24.60
CA ALA A 230 -15.99 10.99 24.08
C ALA A 230 -15.20 9.69 24.36
N GLY A 231 -14.10 9.74 25.12
CA GLY A 231 -13.22 8.58 25.37
C GLY A 231 -12.54 8.04 24.10
N GLY A 232 -12.44 8.88 23.06
CA GLY A 232 -11.91 8.50 21.76
C GLY A 232 -10.49 8.99 21.49
N ILE A 233 -9.92 8.48 20.41
CA ILE A 233 -8.70 8.99 19.78
C ILE A 233 -8.83 8.82 18.26
N ASP A 234 -8.48 9.83 17.48
CA ASP A 234 -8.38 9.72 16.03
C ASP A 234 -6.97 9.34 15.59
N TYR A 235 -6.80 9.04 14.30
CA TYR A 235 -5.51 8.60 13.75
C TYR A 235 -4.37 9.63 13.96
N PRO A 236 -4.55 10.93 13.68
CA PRO A 236 -3.51 11.93 13.92
C PRO A 236 -3.12 12.05 15.40
N ALA A 237 -4.09 12.17 16.29
CA ALA A 237 -3.82 12.28 17.72
C ALA A 237 -3.13 11.03 18.29
N MET A 238 -3.49 9.85 17.78
CA MET A 238 -2.88 8.58 18.17
C MET A 238 -1.38 8.54 17.86
N LEU A 239 -0.97 8.94 16.65
CA LEU A 239 0.44 8.99 16.26
C LEU A 239 1.21 10.00 17.11
N ARG A 240 0.68 11.22 17.29
CA ARG A 240 1.31 12.25 18.13
C ARG A 240 1.48 11.79 19.58
N ARG A 241 0.41 11.24 20.18
CA ARG A 241 0.46 10.73 21.57
C ARG A 241 1.43 9.57 21.70
N ALA A 242 1.50 8.68 20.72
CA ALA A 242 2.48 7.60 20.72
C ALA A 242 3.92 8.13 20.68
N CYS A 243 4.21 9.15 19.85
CA CYS A 243 5.51 9.80 19.80
C CYS A 243 5.94 10.37 21.16
N SER A 244 5.03 11.09 21.85
CA SER A 244 5.30 11.65 23.17
C SER A 244 5.40 10.60 24.28
N ALA A 245 4.63 9.52 24.15
CA ALA A 245 4.53 8.47 25.15
C ALA A 245 5.63 7.38 25.02
N ILE A 246 6.31 7.30 23.88
CA ILE A 246 7.24 6.21 23.59
C ILE A 246 8.44 6.17 24.55
N GLU A 247 8.85 7.31 25.08
CA GLU A 247 9.97 7.41 26.02
C GLU A 247 9.63 6.81 27.38
N SER A 248 8.40 6.97 27.86
CA SER A 248 7.90 6.46 29.13
C SER A 248 7.23 5.08 29.02
N ALA A 249 6.90 4.64 27.81
CA ALA A 249 6.24 3.36 27.59
C ALA A 249 7.16 2.18 27.99
N SER A 250 6.60 1.21 28.70
CA SER A 250 7.30 -0.06 28.97
C SER A 250 7.29 -0.91 27.69
N LEU A 251 8.39 -0.82 26.91
CA LEU A 251 8.62 -1.58 25.70
C LEU A 251 9.72 -2.61 25.91
N SER A 252 9.42 -3.87 25.63
CA SER A 252 10.37 -4.98 25.74
C SER A 252 11.17 -5.22 24.45
N TYR A 253 10.93 -4.44 23.39
CA TYR A 253 11.56 -4.66 22.10
C TYR A 253 13.03 -4.21 22.10
N THR A 254 13.91 -5.08 21.65
CA THR A 254 15.34 -4.82 21.44
C THR A 254 15.72 -4.78 19.98
N HIS A 255 14.91 -5.41 19.12
CA HIS A 255 15.09 -5.47 17.67
C HIS A 255 13.82 -4.99 16.97
N VAL A 256 13.97 -4.02 16.08
CA VAL A 256 12.88 -3.50 15.24
C VAL A 256 13.25 -3.65 13.77
N LEU A 257 12.38 -4.30 13.03
CA LEU A 257 12.44 -4.44 11.58
C LEU A 257 11.31 -3.62 10.97
N VAL A 258 11.60 -2.81 9.95
CA VAL A 258 10.61 -1.93 9.28
C VAL A 258 10.55 -2.31 7.82
N ASP A 259 9.37 -2.60 7.29
CA ASP A 259 9.16 -2.89 5.87
C ASP A 259 8.52 -1.68 5.15
N GLU A 260 8.85 -1.51 3.87
CA GLU A 260 8.35 -0.46 2.96
C GLU A 260 8.47 0.97 3.54
N ALA A 261 9.64 1.30 4.08
CA ALA A 261 9.88 2.56 4.78
C ALA A 261 9.71 3.82 3.90
N GLN A 262 9.82 3.70 2.57
CA GLN A 262 9.60 4.80 1.64
C GLN A 262 8.14 5.29 1.59
N ASP A 263 7.20 4.54 2.17
CA ASP A 263 5.78 4.87 2.21
C ASP A 263 5.33 5.57 3.50
N MET A 264 6.26 5.78 4.44
CA MET A 264 5.97 6.45 5.71
C MET A 264 5.63 7.92 5.50
N ASP A 265 4.59 8.38 6.19
CA ASP A 265 4.31 9.80 6.36
C ASP A 265 5.22 10.43 7.44
N ALA A 266 5.17 11.77 7.54
CA ALA A 266 6.01 12.51 8.48
C ALA A 266 5.81 12.11 9.95
N ALA A 267 4.58 11.73 10.33
CA ALA A 267 4.27 11.33 11.70
C ALA A 267 4.78 9.93 12.02
N GLN A 268 4.67 9.01 11.08
CA GLN A 268 5.25 7.67 11.19
C GLN A 268 6.77 7.73 11.25
N MET A 269 7.38 8.66 10.49
CA MET A 269 8.81 8.96 10.55
C MET A 269 9.22 9.44 11.94
N GLN A 270 8.50 10.41 12.50
CA GLN A 270 8.76 10.92 13.87
C GLN A 270 8.64 9.80 14.91
N LEU A 271 7.62 8.94 14.79
CA LEU A 271 7.46 7.78 15.66
C LEU A 271 8.65 6.81 15.55
N LEU A 272 9.11 6.52 14.32
CA LEU A 272 10.27 5.66 14.11
C LEU A 272 11.55 6.26 14.70
N VAL A 273 11.75 7.57 14.55
CA VAL A 273 12.89 8.29 15.16
C VAL A 273 12.85 8.22 16.69
N ALA A 274 11.66 8.41 17.28
CA ALA A 274 11.49 8.28 18.73
C ALA A 274 11.75 6.83 19.20
N LEU A 275 11.25 5.84 18.45
CA LEU A 275 11.50 4.43 18.72
C LEU A 275 12.99 4.06 18.58
N ALA A 276 13.68 4.62 17.58
CA ALA A 276 15.11 4.38 17.35
C ALA A 276 16.00 4.81 18.51
N LYS A 277 15.57 5.76 19.33
CA LYS A 277 16.27 6.17 20.56
C LYS A 277 16.18 5.11 21.68
N ARG A 278 15.14 4.29 21.64
CA ARG A 278 14.81 3.30 22.69
C ARG A 278 15.30 1.89 22.37
N VAL A 279 15.47 1.56 21.10
CA VAL A 279 15.86 0.22 20.68
C VAL A 279 17.32 0.14 20.30
N ARG A 280 17.95 -0.99 20.63
CA ARG A 280 19.37 -1.20 20.33
C ARG A 280 19.58 -1.49 18.84
N ASN A 281 18.74 -2.32 18.26
CA ASN A 281 18.90 -2.81 16.89
C ASN A 281 17.70 -2.37 16.03
N LEU A 282 17.98 -1.66 14.93
CA LEU A 282 17.00 -1.15 14.00
C LEU A 282 17.43 -1.50 12.57
N MET A 283 16.58 -2.22 11.84
CA MET A 283 16.80 -2.50 10.43
C MET A 283 15.60 -2.04 9.61
N ILE A 284 15.85 -1.19 8.65
CA ILE A 284 14.83 -0.49 7.87
C ILE A 284 14.98 -0.90 6.41
N PHE A 285 13.94 -1.50 5.83
CA PHE A 285 13.90 -1.88 4.41
C PHE A 285 13.09 -0.84 3.63
N GLY A 286 13.65 -0.36 2.54
CA GLY A 286 12.98 0.60 1.67
C GLY A 286 13.63 0.72 0.30
N ASP A 287 12.83 1.18 -0.67
CA ASP A 287 13.30 1.57 -1.99
C ASP A 287 13.19 3.09 -2.13
N PRO A 288 14.30 3.84 -2.01
CA PRO A 288 14.26 5.30 -2.12
C PRO A 288 13.69 5.80 -3.46
N ASN A 289 13.81 4.97 -4.52
CA ASN A 289 13.34 5.30 -5.86
C ASN A 289 11.85 5.01 -6.06
N GLN A 290 11.16 4.37 -5.09
CA GLN A 290 9.71 4.18 -5.07
C GLN A 290 8.98 5.14 -4.11
N ALA A 291 9.64 6.15 -3.57
CA ALA A 291 9.03 7.18 -2.72
C ALA A 291 8.21 8.16 -3.60
N VAL A 292 6.92 7.88 -3.78
CA VAL A 292 6.01 8.63 -4.67
C VAL A 292 4.79 9.24 -3.95
N TYR A 293 4.83 9.34 -2.62
CA TYR A 293 3.75 9.89 -1.81
C TYR A 293 4.11 11.22 -1.14
N GLY A 294 5.05 11.98 -1.73
CA GLY A 294 5.46 13.30 -1.24
C GLY A 294 4.31 14.31 -1.13
N PHE A 295 3.28 14.16 -1.96
CA PHE A 295 2.05 14.94 -1.92
C PHE A 295 1.19 14.71 -0.65
N ILE A 296 1.46 13.68 0.17
CA ILE A 296 0.75 13.44 1.44
C ILE A 296 1.35 14.26 2.61
N GLY A 297 2.24 15.23 2.34
CA GLY A 297 2.68 16.21 3.33
C GLY A 297 4.01 15.93 4.00
N GLY A 298 4.89 15.16 3.39
CA GLY A 298 6.25 14.96 3.88
C GLY A 298 7.27 15.13 2.77
N LYS A 299 8.16 16.14 2.85
CA LYS A 299 9.48 15.92 2.29
C LYS A 299 10.01 14.70 3.02
N ALA A 300 10.14 13.57 2.34
CA ALA A 300 10.84 12.41 2.87
C ALA A 300 12.28 12.88 3.18
N ARG A 301 12.52 13.34 4.41
CA ARG A 301 13.88 13.52 4.90
C ARG A 301 14.50 12.14 4.82
N ASP A 302 15.69 12.08 4.29
CA ASP A 302 16.42 10.82 4.25
C ASP A 302 16.51 10.29 5.69
N LEU A 303 15.99 9.10 5.95
CA LEU A 303 16.05 8.47 7.27
C LEU A 303 17.46 8.44 7.82
N ARG A 304 18.46 8.38 6.93
CA ARG A 304 19.90 8.41 7.24
C ARG A 304 20.37 9.75 7.82
N GLU A 305 19.69 10.84 7.49
CA GLU A 305 19.98 12.19 8.04
C GLU A 305 19.38 12.38 9.42
N VAL A 306 18.30 11.65 9.73
CA VAL A 306 17.52 11.84 10.96
C VAL A 306 17.88 10.82 12.04
N ILE A 307 18.21 9.58 11.65
CA ILE A 307 18.65 8.52 12.55
C ILE A 307 20.17 8.39 12.44
N ARG A 308 20.87 8.68 13.53
CA ARG A 308 22.35 8.63 13.57
C ARG A 308 22.88 7.20 13.44
N ASP A 309 24.10 7.09 12.91
CA ASP A 309 24.89 5.84 12.84
C ASP A 309 24.21 4.73 12.01
N VAL A 310 23.45 5.09 10.99
CA VAL A 310 22.80 4.15 10.08
C VAL A 310 23.76 3.77 8.94
N VAL A 311 24.08 2.49 8.85
CA VAL A 311 24.86 1.93 7.74
C VAL A 311 23.90 1.49 6.63
N THR A 312 24.20 1.85 5.38
CA THR A 312 23.41 1.40 4.22
C THR A 312 23.97 0.10 3.66
N LEU A 313 23.10 -0.89 3.53
CA LEU A 313 23.39 -2.15 2.81
C LEU A 313 22.52 -2.25 1.56
N PRO A 314 23.07 -2.59 0.39
CA PRO A 314 22.32 -2.69 -0.86
C PRO A 314 21.56 -4.01 -0.98
N LEU A 315 20.44 -3.97 -1.72
CA LEU A 315 19.77 -5.10 -2.35
C LEU A 315 19.56 -4.72 -3.81
N SER A 316 20.55 -4.97 -4.65
CA SER A 316 20.61 -4.50 -6.04
C SER A 316 20.06 -5.52 -7.04
N HIS A 317 20.02 -6.81 -6.69
CA HIS A 317 19.50 -7.86 -7.56
C HIS A 317 17.98 -7.92 -7.54
N SER A 318 17.35 -7.83 -8.72
CA SER A 318 15.91 -7.88 -8.90
C SER A 318 15.47 -9.22 -9.48
N PHE A 319 14.77 -10.04 -8.70
CA PHE A 319 14.15 -11.29 -9.17
C PHE A 319 12.89 -11.06 -10.02
N ARG A 320 12.50 -9.81 -10.21
CA ARG A 320 11.35 -9.41 -11.03
C ARG A 320 11.75 -9.01 -12.44
N LEU A 321 12.76 -8.15 -12.56
CA LEU A 321 13.11 -7.49 -13.81
C LEU A 321 14.00 -8.35 -14.68
N THR A 322 13.82 -8.26 -16.00
CA THR A 322 14.80 -8.70 -16.98
C THR A 322 15.98 -7.73 -17.01
N HIS A 323 17.11 -8.13 -17.59
CA HIS A 323 18.27 -7.24 -17.77
C HIS A 323 17.89 -5.97 -18.56
N GLU A 324 17.04 -6.10 -19.57
CA GLU A 324 16.59 -5.01 -20.42
C GLU A 324 15.66 -4.03 -19.67
N ASN A 325 14.71 -4.55 -18.89
CA ASN A 325 13.86 -3.71 -18.03
C ASN A 325 14.67 -3.03 -16.91
N ALA A 326 15.66 -3.71 -16.36
CA ALA A 326 16.57 -3.14 -15.37
C ALA A 326 17.45 -2.04 -15.98
N ALA A 327 17.95 -2.22 -17.20
CA ALA A 327 18.70 -1.20 -17.93
C ALA A 327 17.86 0.06 -18.16
N LEU A 328 16.60 -0.09 -18.60
CA LEU A 328 15.65 1.01 -18.75
C LEU A 328 15.40 1.72 -17.39
N ALA A 329 15.14 0.96 -16.32
CA ALA A 329 14.92 1.52 -15.00
C ALA A 329 16.14 2.30 -14.47
N ASN A 330 17.36 1.76 -14.68
CA ASN A 330 18.60 2.44 -14.32
C ASN A 330 18.84 3.71 -15.16
N ALA A 331 18.46 3.71 -16.44
CA ALA A 331 18.62 4.86 -17.32
C ALA A 331 17.73 6.04 -16.92
N ILE A 332 16.56 5.76 -16.33
CA ILE A 332 15.62 6.78 -15.84
C ILE A 332 16.10 7.40 -14.54
N LEU A 333 16.74 6.65 -13.66
CA LEU A 333 17.27 7.18 -12.41
C LEU A 333 18.44 8.14 -12.64
N GLU A 334 18.57 9.14 -11.79
CA GLU A 334 19.70 10.04 -11.80
C GLU A 334 21.00 9.28 -11.44
N HIS A 335 22.15 9.77 -11.97
CA HIS A 335 23.45 9.18 -11.68
C HIS A 335 23.67 8.91 -10.18
N GLY A 336 24.17 7.75 -9.82
CA GLY A 336 24.54 7.38 -8.46
C GLY A 336 23.39 6.88 -7.57
N LYS A 337 22.15 6.83 -8.06
CA LYS A 337 20.99 6.41 -7.25
C LYS A 337 20.66 4.91 -7.30
N GLY A 338 21.65 4.07 -7.51
CA GLY A 338 21.53 2.62 -7.47
C GLY A 338 21.72 1.94 -8.83
N CYS A 339 22.21 0.74 -8.80
CA CYS A 339 22.33 -0.13 -9.96
C CYS A 339 21.44 -1.35 -9.75
N ILE A 340 20.40 -1.49 -10.55
CA ILE A 340 19.55 -2.68 -10.54
C ILE A 340 20.16 -3.70 -11.47
N VAL A 341 20.34 -4.91 -10.97
CA VAL A 341 20.75 -6.06 -11.75
C VAL A 341 19.53 -6.92 -12.02
N GLY A 342 19.19 -7.13 -13.27
CA GLY A 342 18.09 -8.01 -13.66
C GLY A 342 18.42 -9.48 -13.43
N ASP A 343 17.40 -10.31 -13.33
CA ASP A 343 17.52 -11.73 -13.03
C ASP A 343 17.80 -12.60 -14.28
N ARG A 344 17.27 -12.19 -15.42
CA ARG A 344 17.28 -12.97 -16.66
C ARG A 344 17.21 -12.06 -17.89
N HIS A 345 17.58 -12.57 -19.03
CA HIS A 345 17.33 -11.90 -20.30
C HIS A 345 15.84 -11.89 -20.66
N GLY A 346 15.40 -10.87 -21.34
CA GLY A 346 14.03 -10.64 -21.78
C GLY A 346 13.95 -9.91 -23.12
N VAL A 347 12.77 -9.39 -23.41
CA VAL A 347 12.53 -8.60 -24.62
C VAL A 347 12.87 -7.14 -24.33
N THR A 348 13.52 -6.47 -25.28
CA THR A 348 13.82 -5.04 -25.19
C THR A 348 12.51 -4.24 -25.02
N PRO A 349 12.44 -3.31 -24.06
CA PRO A 349 11.32 -2.40 -23.94
C PRO A 349 11.06 -1.62 -25.22
N SER A 350 9.80 -1.35 -25.56
CA SER A 350 9.45 -0.66 -26.80
C SER A 350 8.92 0.76 -26.53
N LEU A 351 9.19 1.68 -27.47
CA LEU A 351 8.56 2.98 -27.56
C LEU A 351 7.81 3.08 -28.89
N THR A 352 6.49 3.29 -28.82
CA THR A 352 5.64 3.57 -29.97
C THR A 352 5.29 5.05 -29.99
N GLN A 353 5.53 5.72 -31.11
CA GLN A 353 5.15 7.11 -31.34
C GLN A 353 3.85 7.13 -32.14
N CYS A 354 2.86 7.83 -31.62
CA CYS A 354 1.55 7.99 -32.24
C CYS A 354 1.34 9.47 -32.57
N ASP A 355 0.65 9.77 -33.68
CA ASP A 355 0.36 11.13 -34.11
C ASP A 355 -0.84 11.76 -33.37
N SER A 356 -1.60 10.92 -32.66
CA SER A 356 -2.77 11.36 -31.88
C SER A 356 -3.10 10.42 -30.73
N VAL A 357 -3.94 10.89 -29.80
CA VAL A 357 -4.49 10.07 -28.72
C VAL A 357 -5.34 8.92 -29.26
N ILE A 358 -6.08 9.15 -30.37
CA ILE A 358 -6.91 8.11 -31.00
C ILE A 358 -6.03 6.99 -31.55
N GLU A 359 -4.96 7.34 -32.24
CA GLU A 359 -4.00 6.35 -32.72
C GLU A 359 -3.32 5.58 -31.58
N GLN A 360 -3.03 6.27 -30.46
CA GLN A 360 -2.53 5.60 -29.25
C GLN A 360 -3.53 4.55 -28.73
N GLU A 361 -4.83 4.85 -28.75
CA GLU A 361 -5.88 3.92 -28.35
C GLU A 361 -5.91 2.69 -29.28
N ASP A 362 -5.84 2.92 -30.60
CA ASP A 362 -5.82 1.86 -31.61
C ASP A 362 -4.56 0.98 -31.48
N GLU A 363 -3.39 1.58 -31.24
CA GLU A 363 -2.16 0.83 -31.03
C GLU A 363 -2.20 -0.03 -29.75
N VAL A 364 -2.86 0.46 -28.69
CA VAL A 364 -3.10 -0.37 -27.50
C VAL A 364 -3.98 -1.56 -27.84
N VAL A 365 -5.06 -1.38 -28.59
CA VAL A 365 -5.95 -2.49 -29.00
C VAL A 365 -5.18 -3.51 -29.83
N LYS A 366 -4.41 -3.06 -30.83
CA LYS A 366 -3.56 -3.94 -31.66
C LYS A 366 -2.51 -4.71 -30.84
N LEU A 367 -1.86 -4.03 -29.90
CA LEU A 367 -0.86 -4.66 -29.02
C LEU A 367 -1.52 -5.72 -28.13
N ILE A 368 -2.68 -5.43 -27.57
CA ILE A 368 -3.45 -6.40 -26.76
C ILE A 368 -3.87 -7.60 -27.59
N GLY A 369 -4.32 -7.40 -28.83
CA GLY A 369 -4.65 -8.48 -29.78
C GLY A 369 -3.45 -9.41 -29.97
N ARG A 370 -2.30 -8.87 -30.34
CA ARG A 370 -1.05 -9.63 -30.50
C ARG A 370 -0.65 -10.41 -29.24
N LEU A 371 -0.70 -9.75 -28.07
CA LEU A 371 -0.36 -10.43 -26.81
C LEU A 371 -1.32 -11.57 -26.48
N LYS A 372 -2.62 -11.45 -26.83
CA LYS A 372 -3.59 -12.52 -26.64
C LYS A 372 -3.40 -13.68 -27.63
N GLU A 373 -3.05 -13.37 -28.89
CA GLU A 373 -2.67 -14.37 -29.90
C GLU A 373 -1.43 -15.17 -29.46
N ASP A 374 -0.47 -14.50 -28.79
CA ASP A 374 0.69 -15.11 -28.12
C ASP A 374 0.33 -15.89 -26.85
N GLY A 375 -0.95 -16.04 -26.52
CA GLY A 375 -1.43 -16.77 -25.34
C GLY A 375 -1.23 -16.06 -24.00
N VAL A 376 -1.03 -14.73 -24.00
CA VAL A 376 -0.87 -13.97 -22.75
C VAL A 376 -2.24 -13.71 -22.11
N PRO A 377 -2.52 -14.23 -20.89
CA PRO A 377 -3.76 -13.94 -20.19
C PRO A 377 -3.90 -12.45 -19.85
N GLY A 378 -5.13 -11.92 -19.90
CA GLY A 378 -5.40 -10.50 -19.65
C GLY A 378 -4.87 -9.98 -18.31
N ASN A 379 -4.99 -10.77 -17.23
CA ASN A 379 -4.48 -10.44 -15.90
C ASN A 379 -2.94 -10.36 -15.80
N HIS A 380 -2.22 -10.76 -16.85
CA HIS A 380 -0.78 -10.58 -16.99
C HIS A 380 -0.40 -9.28 -17.69
N ILE A 381 -1.39 -8.47 -18.08
CA ILE A 381 -1.22 -7.21 -18.80
C ILE A 381 -1.76 -6.08 -17.95
N ALA A 382 -0.98 -5.01 -17.78
CA ALA A 382 -1.44 -3.79 -17.15
C ALA A 382 -1.25 -2.58 -18.07
N ILE A 383 -2.26 -1.72 -18.13
CA ILE A 383 -2.24 -0.44 -18.80
C ILE A 383 -2.18 0.65 -17.73
N LEU A 384 -1.12 1.42 -17.74
CA LEU A 384 -0.85 2.43 -16.73
C LEU A 384 -0.83 3.82 -17.33
N SER A 385 -1.39 4.80 -16.62
CA SER A 385 -1.29 6.20 -16.98
C SER A 385 -1.09 7.06 -15.74
N ARG A 386 -0.58 8.29 -15.92
CA ARG A 386 -0.43 9.26 -14.83
C ARG A 386 -1.77 9.69 -14.25
N THR A 387 -2.78 9.86 -15.10
CA THR A 387 -4.14 10.28 -14.74
C THR A 387 -5.18 9.27 -15.21
N LYS A 388 -6.42 9.39 -14.74
CA LYS A 388 -7.50 8.44 -15.09
C LYS A 388 -8.14 8.72 -16.47
N ALA A 389 -7.97 9.92 -17.03
CA ALA A 389 -8.66 10.29 -18.26
C ALA A 389 -8.23 9.43 -19.47
N PRO A 390 -6.91 9.25 -19.76
CA PRO A 390 -6.47 8.37 -20.84
C PRO A 390 -6.90 6.91 -20.66
N LEU A 391 -6.97 6.43 -19.41
CA LEU A 391 -7.41 5.05 -19.12
C LEU A 391 -8.86 4.82 -19.54
N ARG A 392 -9.75 5.79 -19.29
CA ARG A 392 -11.17 5.66 -19.66
C ARG A 392 -11.37 5.56 -21.18
N ALA A 393 -10.59 6.31 -21.96
CA ALA A 393 -10.66 6.26 -23.40
C ALA A 393 -10.20 4.89 -23.93
N VAL A 394 -9.05 4.41 -23.44
CA VAL A 394 -8.54 3.08 -23.79
C VAL A 394 -9.48 1.96 -23.31
N GLU A 395 -10.10 2.07 -22.14
CA GLU A 395 -11.11 1.10 -21.66
C GLU A 395 -12.31 1.00 -22.60
N GLN A 396 -12.76 2.14 -23.15
CA GLN A 396 -13.84 2.17 -24.14
C GLN A 396 -13.43 1.52 -25.47
N ALA A 397 -12.22 1.82 -25.97
CA ALA A 397 -11.68 1.23 -27.19
C ALA A 397 -11.51 -0.30 -27.05
N LEU A 398 -10.98 -0.76 -25.92
CA LEU A 398 -10.84 -2.19 -25.61
C LEU A 398 -12.18 -2.90 -25.49
N LEU A 399 -13.17 -2.26 -24.87
CA LEU A 399 -14.51 -2.81 -24.76
C LEU A 399 -15.17 -2.95 -26.15
N ALA A 400 -14.97 -1.97 -27.03
CA ALA A 400 -15.45 -2.01 -28.41
C ALA A 400 -14.79 -3.15 -29.24
N ALA A 401 -13.59 -3.57 -28.84
CA ALA A 401 -12.85 -4.69 -29.42
C ALA A 401 -13.01 -6.02 -28.64
N ASP A 402 -14.09 -6.18 -27.86
CA ASP A 402 -14.40 -7.36 -27.03
C ASP A 402 -13.33 -7.76 -26.00
N HIS A 403 -12.61 -6.75 -25.48
CA HIS A 403 -11.63 -6.96 -24.43
C HIS A 403 -12.14 -6.43 -23.08
N GLU A 404 -12.28 -7.32 -22.09
CA GLU A 404 -12.65 -6.93 -20.73
C GLU A 404 -11.48 -6.27 -19.99
N THR A 405 -11.78 -5.15 -19.29
CA THR A 405 -10.83 -4.44 -18.44
C THR A 405 -11.30 -4.39 -16.99
N ASP A 406 -10.37 -4.35 -16.05
CA ASP A 406 -10.62 -4.08 -14.62
C ASP A 406 -9.92 -2.78 -14.21
N SER A 407 -10.69 -1.71 -14.10
CA SER A 407 -10.22 -0.38 -13.71
C SER A 407 -9.96 -0.23 -12.21
N THR A 408 -10.34 -1.22 -11.42
CA THR A 408 -10.08 -1.25 -9.98
C THR A 408 -9.00 -2.28 -9.67
N TYR A 409 -7.74 -1.95 -9.95
CA TYR A 409 -6.67 -2.76 -9.39
C TYR A 409 -6.74 -2.71 -7.87
N SER A 410 -7.43 -3.68 -7.33
CA SER A 410 -7.35 -4.08 -5.94
C SER A 410 -7.25 -5.60 -5.94
N PRO A 411 -6.25 -6.21 -5.30
CA PRO A 411 -6.26 -7.65 -5.05
C PRO A 411 -7.42 -8.05 -4.13
N ARG A 412 -8.20 -7.08 -3.69
CA ARG A 412 -9.45 -7.27 -2.95
C ARG A 412 -10.62 -7.28 -3.93
N LEU A 413 -11.61 -8.10 -3.62
CA LEU A 413 -12.91 -8.02 -4.29
C LEU A 413 -13.42 -6.56 -4.23
N PRO A 414 -14.07 -6.04 -5.28
CA PRO A 414 -14.71 -4.74 -5.21
C PRO A 414 -15.57 -4.66 -3.97
N GLU A 415 -15.58 -3.50 -3.35
CA GLU A 415 -16.27 -3.30 -2.06
C GLU A 415 -17.71 -3.79 -2.08
N HIS A 416 -18.43 -3.56 -3.19
CA HIS A 416 -19.80 -4.00 -3.35
C HIS A 416 -19.94 -5.54 -3.47
N VAL A 417 -19.00 -6.20 -4.14
CA VAL A 417 -18.97 -7.67 -4.23
C VAL A 417 -18.60 -8.27 -2.88
N ASP A 418 -17.62 -7.68 -2.19
CA ASP A 418 -17.24 -8.11 -0.84
C ASP A 418 -18.38 -7.94 0.16
N ARG A 419 -19.11 -6.82 0.11
CA ARG A 419 -20.31 -6.59 0.92
C ARG A 419 -21.41 -7.61 0.62
N ALA A 420 -21.63 -7.96 -0.65
CA ALA A 420 -22.60 -9.00 -1.02
C ALA A 420 -22.20 -10.39 -0.48
N LEU A 421 -20.92 -10.74 -0.52
CA LEU A 421 -20.40 -11.98 0.05
C LEU A 421 -20.43 -11.98 1.59
N ASN A 422 -20.27 -10.83 2.23
CA ASN A 422 -20.47 -10.67 3.66
C ASN A 422 -21.94 -10.84 4.04
N MET A 423 -22.87 -10.40 3.18
CA MET A 423 -24.30 -10.67 3.33
C MET A 423 -24.61 -12.18 3.21
N LEU A 424 -23.98 -12.87 2.25
CA LEU A 424 -24.08 -14.31 2.13
C LEU A 424 -23.55 -15.03 3.38
N SER A 425 -22.46 -14.55 3.96
CA SER A 425 -21.91 -15.07 5.23
C SER A 425 -22.92 -14.92 6.37
N LEU A 426 -23.60 -13.76 6.45
CA LEU A 426 -24.65 -13.53 7.44
C LEU A 426 -25.83 -14.48 7.27
N VAL A 427 -26.31 -14.68 6.02
CA VAL A 427 -27.36 -15.65 5.70
C VAL A 427 -26.94 -17.06 6.14
N GLN A 428 -25.70 -17.46 5.84
CA GLN A 428 -25.16 -18.77 6.21
C GLN A 428 -25.12 -18.98 7.73
N VAL A 429 -24.69 -17.99 8.49
CA VAL A 429 -24.69 -18.04 9.97
C VAL A 429 -26.13 -18.22 10.50
N CYS A 430 -27.10 -17.51 9.92
CA CYS A 430 -28.51 -17.68 10.34
C CYS A 430 -29.04 -19.09 10.04
N VAL A 431 -28.61 -19.71 8.95
CA VAL A 431 -28.97 -21.11 8.60
C VAL A 431 -28.36 -22.11 9.57
N VAL A 432 -27.06 -22.00 9.83
CA VAL A 432 -26.32 -22.93 10.71
C VAL A 432 -26.84 -22.84 12.14
N THR A 433 -27.03 -21.64 12.67
CA THR A 433 -27.54 -21.45 14.05
C THR A 433 -28.97 -21.94 14.21
N ALA A 434 -29.82 -21.78 13.17
CA ALA A 434 -31.18 -22.29 13.21
C ALA A 434 -31.23 -23.84 13.18
N LYS A 435 -30.35 -24.48 12.42
CA LYS A 435 -30.19 -25.97 12.42
C LYS A 435 -29.73 -26.51 13.78
N ALA A 436 -28.95 -25.71 14.53
CA ALA A 436 -28.50 -26.04 15.88
C ALA A 436 -29.54 -25.68 16.97
N GLY A 437 -30.81 -25.42 16.59
CA GLY A 437 -31.87 -25.05 17.53
C GLY A 437 -31.75 -23.64 18.12
N ARG A 438 -30.78 -22.83 17.68
CA ARG A 438 -30.52 -21.47 18.17
C ARG A 438 -30.90 -20.44 17.10
N LYS A 439 -31.60 -19.37 17.47
CA LYS A 439 -31.90 -18.24 16.58
C LYS A 439 -31.08 -17.02 16.99
N PRO A 440 -30.28 -16.42 16.09
CA PRO A 440 -29.57 -15.19 16.40
C PRO A 440 -30.53 -14.08 16.83
N LYS A 441 -30.21 -13.35 17.90
CA LYS A 441 -31.04 -12.25 18.40
C LYS A 441 -31.27 -11.19 17.31
N ARG A 442 -32.46 -10.56 17.28
CA ARG A 442 -32.79 -9.50 16.32
C ARG A 442 -31.75 -8.37 16.34
N LEU A 443 -31.35 -7.93 17.54
CA LEU A 443 -30.34 -6.87 17.73
C LEU A 443 -29.01 -7.19 17.06
N TRP A 444 -28.52 -8.44 17.18
CA TRP A 444 -27.29 -8.90 16.55
C TRP A 444 -27.40 -8.87 15.01
N ARG A 445 -28.51 -9.35 14.44
CA ARG A 445 -28.76 -9.31 12.99
C ARG A 445 -28.81 -7.88 12.46
N THR A 446 -29.50 -6.98 13.18
CA THR A 446 -29.60 -5.56 12.86
C THR A 446 -28.23 -4.90 12.83
N ARG A 447 -27.40 -5.16 13.84
CA ARG A 447 -26.02 -4.64 13.91
C ARG A 447 -25.18 -5.12 12.72
N ARG A 448 -25.24 -6.41 12.40
CA ARG A 448 -24.47 -6.97 11.27
C ARG A 448 -24.92 -6.44 9.91
N LEU A 449 -26.22 -6.22 9.69
CA LEU A 449 -26.71 -5.58 8.47
C LEU A 449 -26.18 -4.15 8.32
N ARG A 450 -26.15 -3.36 9.39
CA ARG A 450 -25.58 -2.01 9.38
C ARG A 450 -24.07 -2.02 9.13
N GLU A 451 -23.33 -2.93 9.75
CA GLU A 451 -21.91 -3.11 9.54
C GLU A 451 -21.56 -3.44 8.07
N ILE A 452 -22.35 -4.30 7.44
CA ILE A 452 -22.12 -4.69 6.04
C ILE A 452 -22.39 -3.54 5.07
N ILE A 453 -23.48 -2.77 5.29
CA ILE A 453 -23.82 -1.67 4.39
C ILE A 453 -22.97 -0.41 4.63
N GLY A 454 -22.49 -0.21 5.86
CA GLY A 454 -21.62 0.92 6.23
C GLY A 454 -22.29 2.29 6.25
N LYS A 455 -23.62 2.35 6.09
CA LYS A 455 -24.43 3.58 6.06
C LYS A 455 -25.71 3.41 6.89
N ASP A 456 -26.26 4.53 7.34
CA ASP A 456 -27.57 4.51 8.00
C ASP A 456 -28.68 4.19 7.01
N VAL A 457 -29.53 3.25 7.40
CA VAL A 457 -30.67 2.76 6.62
C VAL A 457 -31.96 3.06 7.36
N ARG A 458 -32.98 3.54 6.65
CA ARG A 458 -34.32 3.76 7.21
C ARG A 458 -34.83 2.48 7.88
N SER A 459 -35.40 2.60 9.06
CA SER A 459 -35.86 1.47 9.89
C SER A 459 -36.78 0.50 9.16
N ILE A 460 -37.69 1.03 8.33
CA ILE A 460 -38.64 0.22 7.56
C ILE A 460 -37.96 -0.72 6.56
N VAL A 461 -36.90 -0.27 5.87
CA VAL A 461 -36.14 -1.09 4.93
C VAL A 461 -35.35 -2.17 5.68
N LEU A 462 -34.80 -1.78 6.83
CA LEU A 462 -34.04 -2.70 7.68
C LEU A 462 -34.94 -3.80 8.25
N ASP A 463 -36.14 -3.46 8.68
CA ASP A 463 -37.13 -4.43 9.19
C ASP A 463 -37.60 -5.42 8.11
N ASP A 464 -37.78 -4.94 6.88
CA ASP A 464 -38.05 -5.79 5.75
C ASP A 464 -36.90 -6.78 5.48
N CYS A 465 -35.68 -6.31 5.49
CA CYS A 465 -34.50 -7.17 5.32
C CYS A 465 -34.40 -8.21 6.46
N LEU A 466 -34.70 -7.81 7.70
CA LEU A 466 -34.74 -8.72 8.84
C LEU A 466 -35.83 -9.81 8.71
N ARG A 467 -37.00 -9.43 8.16
CA ARG A 467 -38.09 -10.41 7.86
C ARG A 467 -37.65 -11.42 6.80
N VAL A 468 -36.97 -10.97 5.74
CA VAL A 468 -36.41 -11.86 4.71
C VAL A 468 -35.34 -12.77 5.33
N LEU A 469 -34.41 -12.20 6.11
CA LEU A 469 -33.34 -12.95 6.76
C LEU A 469 -33.85 -14.01 7.75
N ALA A 470 -35.00 -13.77 8.40
CA ALA A 470 -35.60 -14.74 9.31
C ALA A 470 -36.07 -16.03 8.60
N LYS A 471 -36.30 -15.97 7.28
CA LYS A 471 -36.68 -17.13 6.46
C LYS A 471 -35.46 -17.92 5.92
N ALA A 472 -34.23 -17.51 6.24
CA ALA A 472 -33.00 -18.10 5.71
C ALA A 472 -32.87 -19.61 6.01
N SER A 473 -33.33 -20.06 7.19
CA SER A 473 -33.28 -21.48 7.58
C SER A 473 -34.10 -22.42 6.67
N ARG A 474 -35.06 -21.88 5.93
CA ARG A 474 -35.90 -22.64 5.00
C ARG A 474 -35.24 -22.86 3.65
N ILE A 475 -34.06 -22.29 3.40
CA ILE A 475 -33.39 -22.38 2.11
C ILE A 475 -32.29 -23.46 2.17
N PRO A 476 -32.48 -24.62 1.53
CA PRO A 476 -31.53 -25.72 1.62
C PRO A 476 -30.27 -25.53 0.77
N SER A 477 -30.42 -24.94 -0.43
CA SER A 477 -29.31 -24.82 -1.40
C SER A 477 -28.42 -23.63 -1.15
N PHE A 478 -27.15 -23.73 -1.51
CA PHE A 478 -26.21 -22.62 -1.45
C PHE A 478 -26.60 -21.51 -2.43
N GLU A 479 -27.04 -21.85 -3.64
CA GLU A 479 -27.56 -20.93 -4.64
C GLU A 479 -28.73 -20.08 -4.10
N GLY A 480 -29.71 -20.74 -3.46
CA GLY A 480 -30.85 -20.04 -2.88
C GLY A 480 -30.43 -19.07 -1.77
N ARG A 481 -29.41 -19.42 -0.97
CA ARG A 481 -28.82 -18.52 0.05
C ARG A 481 -28.10 -17.36 -0.60
N TYR A 482 -27.38 -17.59 -1.71
CA TYR A 482 -26.75 -16.53 -2.49
C TYR A 482 -27.80 -15.58 -3.07
N ALA A 483 -28.86 -16.11 -3.69
CA ALA A 483 -29.97 -15.30 -4.22
C ALA A 483 -30.65 -14.45 -3.12
N MET A 484 -30.87 -15.02 -1.93
CA MET A 484 -31.38 -14.26 -0.78
C MET A 484 -30.43 -13.15 -0.34
N ALA A 485 -29.14 -13.45 -0.21
CA ALA A 485 -28.11 -12.48 0.19
C ALA A 485 -28.03 -11.31 -0.81
N THR A 486 -28.01 -11.61 -2.10
CA THR A 486 -28.01 -10.63 -3.18
C THR A 486 -29.25 -9.74 -3.15
N ARG A 487 -30.43 -10.32 -2.95
CA ARG A 487 -31.70 -9.56 -2.83
C ARG A 487 -31.66 -8.59 -1.65
N ILE A 488 -31.21 -9.04 -0.48
CA ILE A 488 -31.09 -8.20 0.72
C ILE A 488 -30.08 -7.07 0.45
N TYR A 489 -28.92 -7.40 -0.09
CA TYR A 489 -27.87 -6.42 -0.36
C TYR A 489 -28.31 -5.35 -1.37
N LEU A 490 -28.88 -5.74 -2.52
CA LEU A 490 -29.38 -4.80 -3.52
C LEU A 490 -30.49 -3.88 -2.97
N ARG A 491 -31.36 -4.39 -2.08
CA ARG A 491 -32.39 -3.58 -1.45
C ARG A 491 -31.80 -2.51 -0.52
N LEU A 492 -30.79 -2.88 0.26
CA LEU A 492 -30.08 -1.98 1.14
C LEU A 492 -29.26 -0.96 0.33
N ALA A 493 -28.54 -1.37 -0.70
CA ALA A 493 -27.73 -0.50 -1.57
C ALA A 493 -28.60 0.55 -2.30
N ARG A 494 -29.81 0.17 -2.76
CA ARG A 494 -30.79 1.11 -3.33
C ARG A 494 -31.28 2.13 -2.30
N ALA A 495 -31.58 1.67 -1.08
CA ALA A 495 -32.09 2.54 -0.02
C ALA A 495 -31.06 3.56 0.48
N THR A 496 -29.78 3.27 0.33
CA THR A 496 -28.66 4.17 0.71
C THR A 496 -28.12 5.01 -0.45
N GLY A 497 -28.68 4.87 -1.65
CA GLY A 497 -28.16 5.51 -2.88
C GLY A 497 -26.79 5.00 -3.33
N ASP A 498 -26.32 3.86 -2.80
CA ASP A 498 -25.00 3.28 -3.01
C ASP A 498 -25.04 2.10 -4.01
N MET A 499 -25.77 2.28 -5.11
CA MET A 499 -25.96 1.22 -6.10
C MET A 499 -25.24 1.55 -7.41
N PRO A 500 -24.09 0.92 -7.72
CA PRO A 500 -23.44 1.02 -9.02
C PRO A 500 -24.36 0.55 -10.16
N LYS A 501 -24.28 1.20 -11.33
CA LYS A 501 -25.17 0.92 -12.47
C LYS A 501 -25.22 -0.55 -12.87
N ASN A 502 -24.10 -1.29 -12.76
CA ASN A 502 -23.97 -2.68 -13.21
C ASN A 502 -24.01 -3.72 -12.08
N LEU A 503 -24.20 -3.31 -10.82
CA LEU A 503 -24.08 -4.21 -9.66
C LEU A 503 -25.06 -5.39 -9.71
N ALA A 504 -26.32 -5.14 -10.07
CA ALA A 504 -27.34 -6.21 -10.15
C ALA A 504 -26.98 -7.26 -11.21
N SER A 505 -26.49 -6.81 -12.37
CA SER A 505 -26.04 -7.69 -13.46
C SER A 505 -24.79 -8.48 -13.05
N GLU A 506 -23.82 -7.84 -12.40
CA GLU A 506 -22.61 -8.50 -11.91
C GLU A 506 -22.93 -9.59 -10.88
N LEU A 507 -23.76 -9.28 -9.89
CA LEU A 507 -24.16 -10.25 -8.87
C LEU A 507 -25.03 -11.37 -9.47
N GLY A 508 -25.86 -11.06 -10.48
CA GLY A 508 -26.67 -12.04 -11.20
C GLY A 508 -25.85 -13.08 -11.96
N ARG A 509 -24.75 -12.69 -12.59
CA ARG A 509 -23.82 -13.62 -13.27
C ARG A 509 -23.27 -14.70 -12.33
N TRP A 510 -23.05 -14.38 -11.07
CA TRP A 510 -22.53 -15.32 -10.09
C TRP A 510 -23.55 -16.31 -9.53
N GLN A 511 -24.85 -16.10 -9.80
CA GLN A 511 -25.90 -16.97 -9.26
C GLN A 511 -25.81 -18.39 -9.81
N ALA A 512 -25.64 -18.55 -11.11
CA ALA A 512 -25.48 -19.88 -11.73
C ALA A 512 -24.19 -20.57 -11.22
N THR A 513 -23.10 -19.81 -11.11
CA THR A 513 -21.82 -20.31 -10.60
C THR A 513 -21.92 -20.78 -9.16
N SER A 514 -22.74 -20.12 -8.34
CA SER A 514 -22.89 -20.44 -6.92
C SER A 514 -23.43 -21.87 -6.66
N ARG A 515 -24.09 -22.50 -7.63
CA ARG A 515 -24.56 -23.90 -7.56
C ARG A 515 -23.45 -24.90 -7.25
N LYS A 516 -22.23 -24.63 -7.72
CA LYS A 516 -21.07 -25.52 -7.59
C LYS A 516 -20.45 -25.51 -6.19
N PHE A 517 -20.89 -24.61 -5.29
CA PHE A 517 -20.24 -24.39 -4.00
C PHE A 517 -21.14 -24.77 -2.82
N ARG A 518 -20.50 -25.15 -1.72
CA ARG A 518 -21.16 -25.45 -0.44
C ARG A 518 -20.78 -24.46 0.67
N THR A 519 -19.66 -23.77 0.52
CA THR A 519 -19.15 -22.81 1.52
C THR A 519 -18.91 -21.44 0.92
N VAL A 520 -19.12 -20.39 1.73
CA VAL A 520 -18.87 -19.00 1.32
C VAL A 520 -17.40 -18.76 1.03
N ARG A 521 -16.51 -19.43 1.77
CA ARG A 521 -15.06 -19.29 1.59
C ARG A 521 -14.62 -19.79 0.21
N ALA A 522 -14.98 -21.02 -0.16
CA ALA A 522 -14.63 -21.58 -1.47
C ALA A 522 -15.22 -20.77 -2.62
N PHE A 523 -16.46 -20.27 -2.47
CA PHE A 523 -17.08 -19.41 -3.46
C PHE A 523 -16.37 -18.06 -3.59
N ARG A 524 -15.97 -17.43 -2.47
CA ARG A 524 -15.21 -16.19 -2.45
C ARG A 524 -13.84 -16.36 -3.12
N GLU A 525 -13.13 -17.43 -2.80
CA GLU A 525 -11.84 -17.77 -3.41
C GLU A 525 -11.99 -18.00 -4.92
N HIS A 526 -13.05 -18.68 -5.36
CA HIS A 526 -13.33 -18.90 -6.77
C HIS A 526 -13.64 -17.59 -7.53
N ILE A 527 -14.49 -16.71 -6.98
CA ILE A 527 -14.76 -15.40 -7.59
C ILE A 527 -13.46 -14.59 -7.69
N ALA A 528 -12.64 -14.59 -6.64
CA ALA A 528 -11.36 -13.91 -6.65
C ALA A 528 -10.43 -14.49 -7.73
N THR A 529 -10.37 -15.81 -7.89
CA THR A 529 -9.55 -16.50 -8.90
C THR A 529 -10.02 -16.20 -10.32
N LEU A 530 -11.35 -16.25 -10.58
CA LEU A 530 -11.90 -15.95 -11.92
C LEU A 530 -11.66 -14.47 -12.30
N ARG A 531 -11.78 -13.55 -11.38
CA ARG A 531 -11.42 -12.14 -11.62
C ARG A 531 -9.93 -11.95 -11.87
N MET A 532 -9.08 -12.83 -11.35
CA MET A 532 -7.65 -12.82 -11.65
C MET A 532 -7.30 -13.41 -13.03
N GLN A 533 -8.20 -14.15 -13.65
CA GLN A 533 -7.87 -14.91 -14.87
C GLN A 533 -8.18 -14.19 -16.19
N THR A 534 -8.98 -13.13 -16.22
CA THR A 534 -9.51 -12.62 -17.48
C THR A 534 -9.36 -11.13 -17.79
N PRO A 535 -9.56 -10.15 -16.91
CA PRO A 535 -9.53 -8.76 -17.35
C PRO A 535 -8.10 -8.20 -17.43
N ILE A 536 -7.88 -7.35 -18.43
CA ILE A 536 -6.70 -6.50 -18.54
C ILE A 536 -6.79 -5.46 -17.43
N VAL A 537 -5.72 -5.27 -16.69
CA VAL A 537 -5.69 -4.31 -15.58
C VAL A 537 -5.45 -2.90 -16.11
N THR A 538 -6.32 -1.95 -15.76
CA THR A 538 -6.11 -0.52 -16.00
C THR A 538 -5.96 0.20 -14.67
N SER A 539 -4.91 1.00 -14.51
CA SER A 539 -4.66 1.71 -13.26
C SER A 539 -3.85 2.99 -13.46
N SER A 540 -4.02 3.96 -12.56
CA SER A 540 -3.03 5.02 -12.45
C SER A 540 -1.70 4.44 -11.96
N ILE A 541 -0.58 5.07 -12.32
CA ILE A 541 0.76 4.61 -11.88
C ILE A 541 0.84 4.54 -10.35
N HIS A 542 0.23 5.51 -9.63
CA HIS A 542 0.14 5.46 -8.17
C HIS A 542 -0.64 4.25 -7.66
N GLY A 543 -1.75 3.92 -8.32
CA GLY A 543 -2.58 2.77 -7.96
C GLY A 543 -1.93 1.43 -8.27
N ALA A 544 -1.03 1.38 -9.23
CA ALA A 544 -0.28 0.20 -9.63
C ALA A 544 0.86 -0.17 -8.67
N LYS A 545 1.17 0.71 -7.68
CA LYS A 545 2.22 0.43 -6.70
C LYS A 545 1.89 -0.84 -5.90
N GLY A 546 2.88 -1.72 -5.76
CA GLY A 546 2.71 -3.05 -5.15
C GLY A 546 2.27 -4.14 -6.13
N GLY A 547 1.74 -3.78 -7.31
CA GLY A 547 1.40 -4.73 -8.37
C GLY A 547 2.59 -5.12 -9.23
N GLU A 548 2.42 -6.22 -9.98
CA GLU A 548 3.39 -6.67 -10.99
C GLU A 548 2.70 -7.50 -12.06
N TRP A 549 3.11 -7.30 -13.31
CA TRP A 549 2.51 -7.96 -14.49
C TRP A 549 3.59 -8.41 -15.46
N LYS A 550 3.29 -9.34 -16.34
CA LYS A 550 4.25 -9.74 -17.39
C LYS A 550 4.50 -8.59 -18.36
N HIS A 551 3.44 -7.95 -18.83
CA HIS A 551 3.50 -6.83 -19.76
C HIS A 551 2.89 -5.58 -19.12
N VAL A 552 3.59 -4.45 -19.23
CA VAL A 552 3.13 -3.16 -18.75
C VAL A 552 3.14 -2.17 -19.89
N ILE A 553 1.99 -1.59 -20.17
CA ILE A 553 1.78 -0.57 -21.20
C ILE A 553 1.63 0.76 -20.49
N VAL A 554 2.50 1.73 -20.78
CA VAL A 554 2.48 3.06 -20.16
C VAL A 554 2.01 4.08 -21.20
N LEU A 555 0.84 4.68 -20.95
CA LEU A 555 0.24 5.67 -21.83
C LEU A 555 0.76 7.07 -21.55
N GLY A 556 0.82 7.88 -22.60
CA GLY A 556 1.09 9.31 -22.49
C GLY A 556 2.48 9.60 -21.94
N VAL A 557 3.51 8.92 -22.45
CA VAL A 557 4.90 9.24 -22.15
C VAL A 557 5.29 10.52 -22.92
N THR A 558 4.54 11.58 -22.65
CA THR A 558 4.53 12.88 -23.32
C THR A 558 4.76 13.97 -22.29
N GLU A 559 5.49 15.00 -22.64
CA GLU A 559 5.67 16.19 -21.80
C GLU A 559 4.31 16.75 -21.39
N GLY A 560 4.14 17.13 -20.12
CA GLY A 560 2.87 17.56 -19.58
C GLY A 560 1.95 16.44 -19.07
N SER A 561 2.21 15.18 -19.44
CA SER A 561 1.58 14.00 -18.86
C SER A 561 2.56 13.27 -17.92
N ILE A 562 3.76 12.95 -18.39
CA ILE A 562 4.88 12.40 -17.62
C ILE A 562 6.15 13.19 -18.02
N PRO A 563 6.64 14.15 -17.22
CA PRO A 563 6.09 14.63 -15.94
C PRO A 563 4.75 15.38 -16.12
N PHE A 564 3.96 15.39 -15.04
CA PHE A 564 2.66 16.07 -15.06
C PHE A 564 2.84 17.59 -15.17
N TYR A 565 2.02 18.25 -16.00
CA TYR A 565 2.21 19.66 -16.39
C TYR A 565 2.18 20.67 -15.21
N ARG A 566 1.62 20.28 -14.08
CA ARG A 566 1.56 21.12 -12.87
C ARG A 566 2.86 21.10 -12.08
N GLU A 567 3.64 20.06 -12.21
CA GLU A 567 4.88 19.85 -11.45
C GLU A 567 6.02 20.66 -12.08
N LYS A 568 6.42 21.74 -11.44
CA LYS A 568 7.37 22.71 -12.00
C LYS A 568 8.70 22.77 -11.25
N ASN A 569 8.69 22.50 -9.95
CA ASN A 569 9.92 22.60 -9.18
C ASN A 569 10.77 21.31 -9.27
N ARG A 570 12.04 21.42 -8.95
CA ARG A 570 13.01 20.31 -9.06
C ARG A 570 12.61 19.06 -8.25
N ASN A 571 12.00 19.25 -7.09
CA ASN A 571 11.61 18.14 -6.22
C ASN A 571 10.39 17.38 -6.79
N GLU A 572 9.42 18.11 -7.32
CA GLU A 572 8.23 17.55 -7.99
C GLU A 572 8.62 16.77 -9.24
N ILE A 573 9.48 17.35 -10.08
CA ILE A 573 10.03 16.64 -11.26
C ILE A 573 10.79 15.38 -10.84
N ALA A 574 11.53 15.41 -9.74
CA ALA A 574 12.20 14.23 -9.22
C ALA A 574 11.19 13.18 -8.69
N GLU A 575 10.04 13.59 -8.15
CA GLU A 575 8.96 12.68 -7.76
C GLU A 575 8.29 12.05 -8.98
N GLU A 576 8.00 12.83 -10.03
CA GLU A 576 7.47 12.32 -11.30
C GLU A 576 8.43 11.32 -11.97
N ARG A 577 9.74 11.56 -11.88
CA ARG A 577 10.76 10.61 -12.33
C ARG A 577 10.69 9.28 -11.55
N ARG A 578 10.53 9.35 -10.22
CA ARG A 578 10.30 8.13 -9.41
C ARG A 578 8.99 7.44 -9.74
N LEU A 579 7.95 8.22 -10.04
CA LEU A 579 6.66 7.65 -10.46
C LEU A 579 6.80 6.90 -11.79
N PHE A 580 7.53 7.46 -12.76
CA PHE A 580 7.84 6.77 -14.01
C PHE A 580 8.68 5.50 -13.79
N TYR A 581 9.68 5.56 -12.91
CA TYR A 581 10.42 4.37 -12.46
C TYR A 581 9.49 3.31 -11.84
N VAL A 582 8.51 3.71 -11.02
CA VAL A 582 7.51 2.77 -10.47
C VAL A 582 6.77 2.08 -11.62
N ALA A 583 6.28 2.81 -12.63
CA ALA A 583 5.55 2.22 -13.76
C ALA A 583 6.37 1.13 -14.45
N ILE A 584 7.62 1.44 -14.79
CA ILE A 584 8.52 0.53 -15.50
C ILE A 584 8.83 -0.72 -14.66
N THR A 585 9.10 -0.54 -13.38
CA THR A 585 9.45 -1.66 -12.48
C THR A 585 8.27 -2.56 -12.12
N ARG A 586 7.07 -2.33 -12.69
CA ARG A 586 5.94 -3.26 -12.58
C ARG A 586 6.03 -4.41 -13.58
N ALA A 587 6.81 -4.28 -14.65
CA ALA A 587 6.91 -5.28 -15.70
C ALA A 587 7.87 -6.41 -15.34
N ARG A 588 7.40 -7.66 -15.45
CA ARG A 588 8.21 -8.87 -15.28
C ARG A 588 8.84 -9.35 -16.60
N LYS A 589 8.23 -9.06 -17.76
CA LYS A 589 8.68 -9.52 -19.07
C LYS A 589 9.03 -8.34 -19.98
N GLN A 590 8.09 -7.43 -20.26
CA GLN A 590 8.30 -6.34 -21.18
C GLN A 590 7.54 -5.07 -20.79
N VAL A 591 8.16 -3.92 -21.02
CA VAL A 591 7.55 -2.58 -20.94
C VAL A 591 7.26 -2.09 -22.35
N HIS A 592 6.07 -1.53 -22.53
CA HIS A 592 5.63 -0.84 -23.75
C HIS A 592 5.31 0.61 -23.41
N LEU A 593 6.07 1.54 -23.96
CA LEU A 593 5.87 2.97 -23.76
C LEU A 593 5.13 3.53 -24.98
N LEU A 594 4.09 4.34 -24.75
CA LEU A 594 3.39 5.01 -25.84
C LEU A 594 3.44 6.53 -25.63
N HIS A 595 3.87 7.23 -26.66
CA HIS A 595 3.87 8.67 -26.78
C HIS A 595 2.78 9.10 -27.76
N ALA A 596 1.96 10.09 -27.38
CA ALA A 596 0.99 10.73 -28.25
C ALA A 596 0.83 12.20 -27.87
N PRO A 597 0.77 13.13 -28.83
CA PRO A 597 0.39 14.51 -28.58
C PRO A 597 -1.03 14.59 -28.02
N PHE A 598 -1.27 15.50 -27.08
CA PHE A 598 -2.62 15.71 -26.52
C PHE A 598 -2.90 17.19 -26.26
N TYR A 599 -4.19 17.54 -26.23
CA TYR A 599 -4.68 18.86 -25.85
C TYR A 599 -5.29 18.80 -24.44
N HIS A 600 -4.78 19.63 -23.55
CA HIS A 600 -5.32 19.75 -22.20
C HIS A 600 -6.33 20.90 -22.14
N ALA A 601 -7.61 20.58 -22.23
CA ALA A 601 -8.69 21.57 -22.32
C ALA A 601 -8.73 22.58 -21.16
N PRO A 602 -8.55 22.21 -19.88
CA PRO A 602 -8.55 23.18 -18.79
C PRO A 602 -7.44 24.23 -18.86
N SER A 603 -6.21 23.87 -19.28
CA SER A 603 -5.10 24.80 -19.43
C SER A 603 -5.04 25.42 -20.85
N ARG A 604 -5.86 24.98 -21.78
CA ARG A 604 -5.84 25.37 -23.20
C ARG A 604 -4.47 25.18 -23.87
N GLN A 605 -3.71 24.17 -23.42
CA GLN A 605 -2.34 23.92 -23.88
C GLN A 605 -2.26 22.62 -24.67
N LYS A 606 -1.53 22.64 -25.80
CA LYS A 606 -1.16 21.44 -26.56
C LYS A 606 0.21 20.96 -26.09
N PHE A 607 0.33 19.68 -25.77
CA PHE A 607 1.56 19.00 -25.44
C PHE A 607 1.87 18.01 -26.56
N ALA A 608 2.99 18.16 -27.24
CA ALA A 608 3.35 17.34 -28.39
C ALA A 608 4.72 16.66 -28.22
N GLU A 609 5.58 17.19 -27.37
CA GLU A 609 6.93 16.69 -27.20
C GLU A 609 6.96 15.39 -26.38
N PRO A 610 7.81 14.44 -26.77
CA PRO A 610 8.08 13.28 -25.92
C PRO A 610 8.53 13.71 -24.51
N SER A 611 8.25 12.88 -23.52
CA SER A 611 8.66 13.13 -22.15
C SER A 611 10.16 13.47 -22.06
N ARG A 612 10.53 14.51 -21.32
CA ARG A 612 11.93 14.86 -21.01
C ARG A 612 12.68 13.71 -20.31
N PHE A 613 11.96 12.73 -19.78
CA PHE A 613 12.57 11.53 -19.18
C PHE A 613 13.08 10.54 -20.22
N LEU A 614 12.69 10.68 -21.50
CA LEU A 614 13.19 9.91 -22.62
C LEU A 614 14.52 10.47 -23.20
N GLY A 615 15.43 10.90 -22.32
CA GLY A 615 16.75 11.37 -22.76
C GLY A 615 17.59 10.29 -23.45
N ARG A 616 18.75 10.67 -24.04
CA ARG A 616 19.63 9.79 -24.84
C ARG A 616 19.91 8.42 -24.19
N ARG A 617 20.12 8.38 -22.87
CA ARG A 617 20.40 7.14 -22.13
C ARG A 617 19.19 6.19 -22.11
N VAL A 618 18.00 6.73 -21.94
CA VAL A 618 16.75 5.96 -21.95
C VAL A 618 16.47 5.47 -23.37
N MET A 619 16.60 6.33 -24.37
CA MET A 619 16.40 5.96 -25.77
C MET A 619 17.33 4.81 -26.22
N ALA A 620 18.57 4.76 -25.71
CA ALA A 620 19.50 3.68 -26.01
C ALA A 620 19.07 2.30 -25.46
N THR A 621 18.08 2.24 -24.56
CA THR A 621 17.54 1.00 -23.97
C THR A 621 16.22 0.57 -24.61
N LEU A 622 15.71 1.30 -25.60
CA LEU A 622 14.40 1.10 -26.21
C LEU A 622 14.51 0.63 -27.65
N SER A 623 13.59 -0.23 -28.07
CA SER A 623 13.26 -0.44 -29.48
C SER A 623 12.21 0.59 -29.89
N CYS A 624 12.48 1.36 -30.94
CA CYS A 624 11.54 2.38 -31.43
C CYS A 624 10.71 1.79 -32.57
N ASN A 625 9.39 1.78 -32.41
CA ASN A 625 8.40 1.45 -33.43
C ASN A 625 7.78 2.78 -33.92
N LYS A 626 7.79 3.00 -35.21
CA LYS A 626 7.06 4.09 -35.88
C LYS A 626 5.66 3.64 -36.19
#